data_4a5adfa5c6775581155834d83be28c58
#
_entry.id   4a5adfa5c6775581155834d83be28c58
#
_cell.length_a   1.000
_cell.length_b   1.000
_cell.length_c   1.000
_cell.angle_alpha   90.00
_cell.angle_beta   90.00
_cell.angle_gamma   90.00
#
_symmetry.space_group_name_H-M   'P 1'
#
loop_
_entity.id
_entity.type
_entity.pdbx_description
1 polymer ?
#
loop_
_entity_poly.entity_id
_entity_poly.type
_entity_poly.pdbx_seq_one_letter_code
_entity_poly.pdbx_strand_id
1 'polypeptide(L)'
;MIWCIAGGCQPAETSASLDHGEVPALYEVYQDYFPIGAAVNSWTIKSHKELIEKHFNSLTAENEMKFESIQPSPGRYTFDRADAIVELAEKNGMLVRGHTLVWHSQTPAWVFRDEEGRPASRELLLKRMEEHITTVVSRYRGRVYAWDVVNEAVADGQGGYLRTDSPWYRIIGPDYIAHAFIFAHQADPEAKLFYNDYSAVDPAKSGKIYRLLKELLEQGVPVHGVGIQGHWDIDYPSARQVEAAIKKYASLGLEVQITELDISVYPWQDRRRLQSKPENRLEKQAERYRELFEVFRRNKDVVTGVTFWGVADDRTWKDNFPVRGRKDWPLVFDEEHRPKAAFWKIVDF
;
A
#
# COMPACT_ATOMS: atom_id res chain seq x y z
N MET A 1 -54.02 38.50 35.87
CA MET A 1 -52.76 38.97 35.26
C MET A 1 -51.91 37.72 34.98
N ILE A 2 -51.95 37.22 33.74
CA ILE A 2 -51.25 36.02 33.32
C ILE A 2 -50.11 36.48 32.40
N TRP A 3 -48.88 36.22 32.77
CA TRP A 3 -47.69 36.50 31.95
C TRP A 3 -47.40 35.29 31.09
N CYS A 4 -47.47 35.45 29.77
CA CYS A 4 -46.96 34.50 28.78
C CYS A 4 -45.46 34.77 28.59
N ILE A 5 -44.65 33.75 28.88
CA ILE A 5 -43.22 33.74 28.51
C ILE A 5 -43.13 33.15 27.11
N ALA A 6 -42.73 33.97 26.14
CA ALA A 6 -42.43 33.53 24.79
C ALA A 6 -41.04 32.89 24.78
N GLY A 7 -40.96 31.55 24.61
CA GLY A 7 -39.74 30.83 24.31
C GLY A 7 -39.38 31.01 22.85
N GLY A 8 -38.28 31.72 22.55
CA GLY A 8 -37.73 31.81 21.23
C GLY A 8 -37.04 30.51 20.84
N CYS A 9 -37.56 29.82 19.82
CA CYS A 9 -36.83 28.80 19.12
C CYS A 9 -35.72 29.46 18.27
N GLN A 10 -34.47 29.22 18.60
CA GLN A 10 -33.37 29.50 17.67
C GLN A 10 -33.42 28.45 16.56
N PRO A 11 -33.29 28.85 15.28
CA PRO A 11 -33.17 27.90 14.21
C PRO A 11 -31.81 27.20 14.32
N ALA A 12 -31.81 25.88 14.17
CA ALA A 12 -30.60 25.09 14.03
C ALA A 12 -29.77 25.63 12.86
N GLU A 13 -28.51 25.94 13.11
CA GLU A 13 -27.56 26.26 12.03
C GLU A 13 -27.46 25.04 11.12
N THR A 14 -28.06 25.13 9.94
CA THR A 14 -27.80 24.22 8.84
C THR A 14 -26.34 24.41 8.42
N SER A 15 -25.52 23.38 8.61
CA SER A 15 -24.18 23.33 8.02
C SER A 15 -24.31 23.61 6.52
N ALA A 16 -23.79 24.74 6.07
CA ALA A 16 -23.70 25.05 4.65
C ALA A 16 -22.85 23.93 4.00
N SER A 17 -23.48 23.13 3.16
CA SER A 17 -22.75 22.26 2.23
C SER A 17 -21.95 23.19 1.32
N LEU A 18 -20.63 23.13 1.40
CA LEU A 18 -19.77 23.78 0.41
C LEU A 18 -20.16 23.20 -0.95
N ASP A 19 -20.63 24.06 -1.85
CA ASP A 19 -20.87 23.68 -3.24
C ASP A 19 -19.50 23.55 -3.91
N HIS A 20 -18.96 22.35 -3.93
CA HIS A 20 -17.64 22.08 -4.49
C HIS A 20 -17.61 21.98 -6.02
N GLY A 21 -18.72 22.29 -6.72
CA GLY A 21 -18.77 22.18 -8.17
C GLY A 21 -18.55 20.74 -8.67
N GLU A 22 -17.95 20.60 -9.86
CA GLU A 22 -17.63 19.29 -10.42
C GLU A 22 -16.45 18.64 -9.68
N VAL A 23 -16.58 17.36 -9.33
CA VAL A 23 -15.53 16.59 -8.63
C VAL A 23 -14.36 16.34 -9.58
N PRO A 24 -13.15 16.90 -9.33
CA PRO A 24 -12.00 16.72 -10.22
C PRO A 24 -11.46 15.29 -10.15
N ALA A 25 -10.80 14.84 -11.22
CA ALA A 25 -10.08 13.56 -11.21
C ALA A 25 -8.79 13.68 -10.39
N LEU A 26 -8.59 12.80 -9.40
CA LEU A 26 -7.40 12.87 -8.52
C LEU A 26 -6.09 12.82 -9.31
N TYR A 27 -5.97 11.89 -10.27
CA TYR A 27 -4.74 11.74 -11.04
C TYR A 27 -4.42 12.96 -11.90
N GLU A 28 -5.44 13.70 -12.38
CA GLU A 28 -5.25 14.93 -13.14
C GLU A 28 -4.73 16.08 -12.26
N VAL A 29 -5.27 16.19 -11.03
CA VAL A 29 -4.79 17.17 -10.05
C VAL A 29 -3.31 16.94 -9.71
N TYR A 30 -2.87 15.67 -9.72
CA TYR A 30 -1.50 15.27 -9.37
C TYR A 30 -0.59 14.98 -10.56
N GLN A 31 -1.01 15.28 -11.80
CA GLN A 31 -0.25 14.96 -13.03
C GLN A 31 1.18 15.50 -13.06
N ASP A 32 1.43 16.65 -12.42
CA ASP A 32 2.76 17.29 -12.33
C ASP A 32 3.58 16.83 -11.10
N TYR A 33 3.05 15.88 -10.34
CA TYR A 33 3.68 15.39 -9.12
C TYR A 33 4.03 13.90 -9.20
N PHE A 34 3.02 13.04 -9.18
CA PHE A 34 3.18 11.59 -9.17
C PHE A 34 1.87 10.89 -9.55
N PRO A 35 1.94 9.64 -10.05
CA PRO A 35 0.75 8.81 -10.25
C PRO A 35 -0.02 8.59 -8.96
N ILE A 36 -1.36 8.62 -9.06
CA ILE A 36 -2.28 8.26 -7.98
C ILE A 36 -2.85 6.87 -8.26
N GLY A 37 -2.56 5.93 -7.36
CA GLY A 37 -2.97 4.54 -7.49
C GLY A 37 -4.03 4.12 -6.48
N ALA A 38 -4.67 2.98 -6.79
CA ALA A 38 -5.54 2.26 -5.85
C ALA A 38 -5.20 0.77 -5.81
N ALA A 39 -5.25 0.17 -4.62
CA ALA A 39 -5.29 -1.27 -4.49
C ALA A 39 -6.69 -1.77 -4.87
N VAL A 40 -6.72 -2.75 -5.76
CA VAL A 40 -7.96 -3.32 -6.32
C VAL A 40 -7.95 -4.84 -6.25
N ASN A 41 -9.12 -5.43 -6.33
CA ASN A 41 -9.29 -6.88 -6.37
C ASN A 41 -10.34 -7.28 -7.42
N SER A 42 -10.52 -8.57 -7.65
CA SER A 42 -11.42 -9.11 -8.68
C SER A 42 -12.87 -8.66 -8.54
N TRP A 43 -13.28 -8.19 -7.36
CA TRP A 43 -14.61 -7.65 -7.10
C TRP A 43 -14.65 -6.14 -7.35
N THR A 44 -13.70 -5.36 -6.79
CA THR A 44 -13.67 -3.88 -6.89
C THR A 44 -13.46 -3.39 -8.32
N ILE A 45 -12.71 -4.11 -9.16
CA ILE A 45 -12.57 -3.74 -10.59
C ILE A 45 -13.90 -3.76 -11.36
N LYS A 46 -14.95 -4.35 -10.80
CA LYS A 46 -16.30 -4.38 -11.37
C LYS A 46 -17.23 -3.41 -10.66
N SER A 47 -17.31 -3.48 -9.33
CA SER A 47 -18.24 -2.72 -8.50
C SER A 47 -17.86 -1.23 -8.36
N HIS A 48 -16.56 -0.91 -8.44
CA HIS A 48 -16.03 0.45 -8.30
C HIS A 48 -15.44 0.99 -9.61
N LYS A 49 -15.81 0.37 -10.73
CA LYS A 49 -15.20 0.65 -12.04
C LYS A 49 -15.18 2.12 -12.38
N GLU A 50 -16.32 2.82 -12.27
CA GLU A 50 -16.44 4.25 -12.60
C GLU A 50 -15.54 5.12 -11.72
N LEU A 51 -15.46 4.81 -10.44
CA LEU A 51 -14.60 5.51 -9.48
C LEU A 51 -13.11 5.28 -9.79
N ILE A 52 -12.74 4.05 -10.13
CA ILE A 52 -11.38 3.68 -10.52
C ILE A 52 -10.98 4.43 -11.79
N GLU A 53 -11.79 4.35 -12.84
CA GLU A 53 -11.50 4.96 -14.15
C GLU A 53 -11.45 6.49 -14.07
N LYS A 54 -12.21 7.11 -13.15
CA LYS A 54 -12.24 8.57 -12.98
C LYS A 54 -11.05 9.12 -12.18
N HIS A 55 -10.59 8.42 -11.14
CA HIS A 55 -9.71 9.04 -10.14
C HIS A 55 -8.28 8.49 -10.09
N PHE A 56 -8.02 7.33 -10.71
CA PHE A 56 -6.73 6.66 -10.58
C PHE A 56 -6.08 6.44 -11.94
N ASN A 57 -4.75 6.52 -11.97
CA ASN A 57 -3.92 6.20 -13.14
C ASN A 57 -2.86 5.12 -12.84
N SER A 58 -2.98 4.43 -11.71
CA SER A 58 -2.16 3.28 -11.34
C SER A 58 -2.97 2.27 -10.55
N LEU A 59 -2.78 0.98 -10.79
CA LEU A 59 -3.45 -0.10 -10.06
C LEU A 59 -2.43 -1.02 -9.40
N THR A 60 -2.78 -1.51 -8.20
CA THR A 60 -2.05 -2.56 -7.49
C THR A 60 -3.04 -3.69 -7.15
N ALA A 61 -2.69 -4.95 -7.45
CA ALA A 61 -3.53 -6.08 -7.05
C ALA A 61 -3.43 -6.28 -5.54
N GLU A 62 -4.56 -6.14 -4.81
CA GLU A 62 -4.62 -6.30 -3.35
C GLU A 62 -4.15 -7.69 -2.90
N ASN A 63 -4.56 -8.75 -3.63
CA ASN A 63 -4.22 -10.14 -3.32
C ASN A 63 -3.87 -10.98 -4.55
N GLU A 64 -4.33 -10.62 -5.74
CA GLU A 64 -4.33 -11.47 -6.92
C GLU A 64 -2.93 -11.75 -7.49
N MET A 65 -1.93 -10.93 -7.14
CA MET A 65 -0.52 -11.14 -7.54
C MET A 65 0.35 -11.73 -6.42
N LYS A 66 -0.21 -12.03 -5.24
CA LYS A 66 0.53 -12.69 -4.15
C LYS A 66 0.79 -14.15 -4.48
N PHE A 67 1.86 -14.72 -3.91
CA PHE A 67 2.33 -16.07 -4.23
C PHE A 67 1.21 -17.12 -4.16
N GLU A 68 0.44 -17.14 -3.06
CA GLU A 68 -0.64 -18.13 -2.87
C GLU A 68 -1.77 -18.02 -3.92
N SER A 69 -2.01 -16.80 -4.44
CA SER A 69 -3.02 -16.57 -5.47
C SER A 69 -2.53 -16.98 -6.85
N ILE A 70 -1.26 -16.71 -7.16
CA ILE A 70 -0.66 -17.02 -8.47
C ILE A 70 -0.28 -18.50 -8.58
N GLN A 71 0.33 -19.07 -7.53
CA GLN A 71 0.86 -20.43 -7.55
C GLN A 71 0.41 -21.24 -6.32
N PRO A 72 -0.87 -21.62 -6.25
CA PRO A 72 -1.43 -22.32 -5.08
C PRO A 72 -0.85 -23.70 -4.82
N SER A 73 -0.27 -24.34 -5.85
CA SER A 73 0.36 -25.66 -5.74
C SER A 73 1.52 -25.82 -6.72
N PRO A 74 2.43 -26.79 -6.52
CA PRO A 74 3.59 -27.01 -7.40
C PRO A 74 3.18 -27.14 -8.88
N GLY A 75 3.84 -26.38 -9.75
CA GLY A 75 3.62 -26.40 -11.19
C GLY A 75 2.29 -25.84 -11.68
N ARG A 76 1.39 -25.43 -10.78
CA ARG A 76 0.09 -24.84 -11.12
C ARG A 76 0.09 -23.34 -10.93
N TYR A 77 -0.09 -22.60 -12.02
CA TYR A 77 -0.27 -21.15 -12.01
C TYR A 77 -1.71 -20.76 -12.34
N THR A 78 -2.21 -19.71 -11.67
CA THR A 78 -3.58 -19.18 -11.82
C THR A 78 -3.50 -17.67 -12.00
N PHE A 79 -3.42 -17.21 -13.24
CA PHE A 79 -3.23 -15.81 -13.59
C PHE A 79 -4.52 -15.04 -13.86
N ASP A 80 -5.64 -15.73 -14.13
CA ASP A 80 -6.88 -15.12 -14.66
C ASP A 80 -7.33 -13.87 -13.88
N ARG A 81 -7.22 -13.88 -12.56
CA ARG A 81 -7.63 -12.76 -11.73
C ARG A 81 -6.64 -11.59 -11.77
N ALA A 82 -5.36 -11.88 -11.81
CA ALA A 82 -4.32 -10.87 -11.95
C ALA A 82 -4.34 -10.27 -13.37
N ASP A 83 -4.51 -11.13 -14.40
CA ASP A 83 -4.68 -10.68 -15.79
C ASP A 83 -5.84 -9.71 -15.96
N ALA A 84 -7.00 -9.97 -15.35
CA ALA A 84 -8.15 -9.08 -15.42
C ALA A 84 -7.87 -7.66 -14.87
N ILE A 85 -7.03 -7.54 -13.83
CA ILE A 85 -6.60 -6.24 -13.28
C ILE A 85 -5.65 -5.54 -14.26
N VAL A 86 -4.68 -6.27 -14.80
CA VAL A 86 -3.71 -5.73 -15.77
C VAL A 86 -4.41 -5.28 -17.05
N GLU A 87 -5.35 -6.09 -17.57
CA GLU A 87 -6.15 -5.75 -18.75
C GLU A 87 -7.02 -4.51 -18.53
N LEU A 88 -7.61 -4.34 -17.33
CA LEU A 88 -8.34 -3.11 -17.00
C LEU A 88 -7.41 -1.90 -17.02
N ALA A 89 -6.23 -2.02 -16.44
CA ALA A 89 -5.24 -0.94 -16.42
C ALA A 89 -4.80 -0.56 -17.84
N GLU A 90 -4.43 -1.53 -18.66
CA GLU A 90 -4.03 -1.31 -20.06
C GLU A 90 -5.12 -0.64 -20.88
N LYS A 91 -6.37 -1.11 -20.75
CA LYS A 91 -7.51 -0.53 -21.46
C LYS A 91 -7.72 0.96 -21.14
N ASN A 92 -7.36 1.39 -19.94
CA ASN A 92 -7.54 2.76 -19.47
C ASN A 92 -6.23 3.57 -19.43
N GLY A 93 -5.12 3.04 -19.99
CA GLY A 93 -3.82 3.71 -19.98
C GLY A 93 -3.22 3.90 -18.59
N MET A 94 -3.58 3.05 -17.64
CA MET A 94 -3.11 3.09 -16.27
C MET A 94 -1.84 2.27 -16.10
N LEU A 95 -0.99 2.68 -15.16
CA LEU A 95 0.18 1.92 -14.72
C LEU A 95 -0.25 0.72 -13.87
N VAL A 96 0.58 -0.31 -13.80
CA VAL A 96 0.38 -1.44 -12.88
C VAL A 96 1.59 -1.61 -11.99
N ARG A 97 1.34 -1.73 -10.70
CA ARG A 97 2.34 -2.05 -9.68
C ARG A 97 2.12 -3.48 -9.18
N GLY A 98 3.12 -4.35 -9.31
CA GLY A 98 3.06 -5.75 -8.91
C GLY A 98 3.33 -5.92 -7.42
N HIS A 99 2.43 -6.57 -6.69
CA HIS A 99 2.53 -6.81 -5.26
C HIS A 99 2.09 -8.24 -4.92
N THR A 100 2.95 -9.08 -4.41
CA THR A 100 4.36 -9.03 -4.11
C THR A 100 5.01 -10.39 -4.44
N LEU A 101 6.29 -10.41 -4.83
CA LEU A 101 6.94 -11.66 -5.27
C LEU A 101 7.37 -12.55 -4.11
N VAL A 102 7.99 -11.97 -3.05
CA VAL A 102 8.49 -12.71 -1.89
C VAL A 102 7.99 -12.07 -0.59
N TRP A 103 7.21 -12.80 0.16
CA TRP A 103 6.67 -12.38 1.45
C TRP A 103 6.57 -13.57 2.40
N HIS A 104 6.73 -13.36 3.71
CA HIS A 104 6.62 -14.42 4.72
C HIS A 104 5.16 -14.84 4.99
N SER A 105 4.20 -14.03 4.57
CA SER A 105 2.75 -14.31 4.62
C SER A 105 2.21 -14.62 3.24
N GLN A 106 1.01 -15.17 3.14
CA GLN A 106 0.32 -15.52 1.88
C GLN A 106 1.22 -16.24 0.85
N THR A 107 2.12 -17.10 1.36
CA THR A 107 2.95 -18.02 0.59
C THR A 107 2.55 -19.44 0.97
N PRO A 108 2.20 -20.33 0.02
CA PRO A 108 1.71 -21.66 0.32
C PRO A 108 2.74 -22.52 1.05
N ALA A 109 2.28 -23.37 1.97
CA ALA A 109 3.17 -24.21 2.79
C ALA A 109 4.06 -25.15 1.98
N TRP A 110 3.60 -25.59 0.80
CA TRP A 110 4.37 -26.47 -0.07
C TRP A 110 5.69 -25.85 -0.54
N VAL A 111 5.76 -24.52 -0.61
CA VAL A 111 6.98 -23.78 -1.02
C VAL A 111 8.14 -24.10 -0.08
N PHE A 112 7.86 -24.27 1.20
CA PHE A 112 8.83 -24.46 2.27
C PHE A 112 9.04 -25.93 2.67
N ARG A 113 8.46 -26.90 1.94
CA ARG A 113 8.56 -28.33 2.25
C ARG A 113 9.00 -29.12 1.04
N ASP A 114 9.76 -30.21 1.27
CA ASP A 114 10.08 -31.19 0.24
C ASP A 114 8.90 -32.14 -0.02
N GLU A 115 9.09 -33.11 -0.92
CA GLU A 115 8.04 -34.09 -1.29
C GLU A 115 7.64 -35.00 -0.13
N GLU A 116 8.52 -35.20 0.85
CA GLU A 116 8.25 -35.96 2.08
C GLU A 116 7.65 -35.12 3.20
N GLY A 117 7.37 -33.81 2.96
CA GLY A 117 6.79 -32.90 3.92
C GLY A 117 7.77 -32.33 4.95
N ARG A 118 9.07 -32.61 4.83
CA ARG A 118 10.14 -32.05 5.65
C ARG A 118 10.45 -30.61 5.21
N PRO A 119 11.17 -29.80 5.99
CA PRO A 119 11.66 -28.51 5.51
C PRO A 119 12.44 -28.66 4.20
N ALA A 120 12.17 -27.81 3.23
CA ALA A 120 12.91 -27.77 1.98
C ALA A 120 14.40 -27.48 2.22
N SER A 121 15.28 -28.00 1.39
CA SER A 121 16.68 -27.56 1.39
C SER A 121 16.81 -26.12 0.89
N ARG A 122 17.92 -25.49 1.19
CA ARG A 122 18.25 -24.15 0.67
C ARG A 122 18.17 -24.10 -0.87
N GLU A 123 18.78 -25.08 -1.52
CA GLU A 123 18.83 -25.18 -2.99
C GLU A 123 17.45 -25.34 -3.59
N LEU A 124 16.61 -26.20 -2.99
CA LEU A 124 15.24 -26.39 -3.45
C LEU A 124 14.42 -25.12 -3.29
N LEU A 125 14.55 -24.39 -2.18
CA LEU A 125 13.79 -23.17 -1.96
C LEU A 125 14.28 -22.03 -2.85
N LEU A 126 15.57 -21.89 -3.09
CA LEU A 126 16.12 -20.93 -4.07
C LEU A 126 15.60 -21.21 -5.46
N LYS A 127 15.61 -22.48 -5.90
CA LYS A 127 15.07 -22.88 -7.20
C LYS A 127 13.59 -22.51 -7.34
N ARG A 128 12.77 -22.79 -6.32
CA ARG A 128 11.34 -22.44 -6.34
C ARG A 128 11.09 -20.93 -6.36
N MET A 129 11.91 -20.17 -5.65
CA MET A 129 11.88 -18.71 -5.68
C MET A 129 12.19 -18.18 -7.08
N GLU A 130 13.26 -18.67 -7.70
CA GLU A 130 13.68 -18.30 -9.06
C GLU A 130 12.60 -18.64 -10.09
N GLU A 131 12.07 -19.87 -10.06
CA GLU A 131 11.00 -20.32 -10.95
C GLU A 131 9.75 -19.46 -10.82
N HIS A 132 9.33 -19.16 -9.59
CA HIS A 132 8.15 -18.31 -9.33
C HIS A 132 8.37 -16.90 -9.85
N ILE A 133 9.45 -16.23 -9.44
CA ILE A 133 9.76 -14.85 -9.82
C ILE A 133 9.90 -14.75 -11.35
N THR A 134 10.68 -15.64 -11.97
CA THR A 134 10.89 -15.63 -13.42
C THR A 134 9.57 -15.80 -14.17
N THR A 135 8.73 -16.74 -13.74
CA THR A 135 7.45 -17.01 -14.40
C THR A 135 6.51 -15.80 -14.29
N VAL A 136 6.38 -15.23 -13.09
CA VAL A 136 5.45 -14.12 -12.83
C VAL A 136 5.92 -12.83 -13.49
N VAL A 137 7.17 -12.46 -13.30
CA VAL A 137 7.73 -11.22 -13.84
C VAL A 137 7.78 -11.27 -15.37
N SER A 138 8.21 -12.39 -15.96
CA SER A 138 8.24 -12.55 -17.43
C SER A 138 6.84 -12.48 -18.06
N ARG A 139 5.81 -13.01 -17.39
CA ARG A 139 4.43 -12.89 -17.88
C ARG A 139 3.97 -11.44 -18.01
N TYR A 140 4.37 -10.59 -17.08
CA TYR A 140 3.95 -9.19 -17.03
C TYR A 140 5.03 -8.21 -17.50
N ARG A 141 6.08 -8.72 -18.17
CA ARG A 141 7.16 -7.89 -18.70
C ARG A 141 6.63 -6.79 -19.61
N GLY A 142 7.02 -5.54 -19.32
CA GLY A 142 6.57 -4.36 -20.04
C GLY A 142 5.12 -3.93 -19.73
N ARG A 143 4.39 -4.67 -18.87
CA ARG A 143 3.01 -4.38 -18.45
C ARG A 143 2.94 -3.94 -16.99
N VAL A 144 3.87 -4.41 -16.15
CA VAL A 144 4.05 -3.99 -14.75
C VAL A 144 5.31 -3.14 -14.67
N TYR A 145 5.17 -1.87 -14.29
CA TYR A 145 6.29 -0.94 -14.28
C TYR A 145 7.18 -1.04 -13.04
N ALA A 146 6.60 -1.53 -11.94
CA ALA A 146 7.29 -1.65 -10.65
C ALA A 146 6.81 -2.88 -9.88
N TRP A 147 7.73 -3.58 -9.20
CA TRP A 147 7.46 -4.73 -8.36
C TRP A 147 7.88 -4.50 -6.91
N ASP A 148 7.02 -4.84 -5.97
CA ASP A 148 7.42 -5.16 -4.61
C ASP A 148 8.08 -6.55 -4.62
N VAL A 149 9.41 -6.55 -4.72
CA VAL A 149 10.16 -7.81 -4.85
C VAL A 149 10.19 -8.56 -3.54
N VAL A 150 10.53 -7.86 -2.45
CA VAL A 150 10.51 -8.41 -1.09
C VAL A 150 9.68 -7.50 -0.20
N ASN A 151 8.72 -8.11 0.49
CA ASN A 151 7.83 -7.45 1.42
C ASN A 151 8.12 -7.85 2.86
N GLU A 152 8.29 -6.84 3.75
CA GLU A 152 8.33 -6.98 5.21
C GLU A 152 9.43 -7.91 5.76
N ALA A 153 10.64 -7.83 5.23
CA ALA A 153 11.77 -8.64 5.68
C ALA A 153 12.47 -8.13 6.94
N VAL A 154 12.19 -6.88 7.34
CA VAL A 154 12.82 -6.24 8.50
C VAL A 154 12.00 -6.50 9.77
N ALA A 155 12.70 -6.86 10.86
CA ALA A 155 12.07 -7.15 12.15
C ALA A 155 11.53 -5.88 12.82
N ASP A 156 10.40 -6.04 13.53
CA ASP A 156 9.78 -4.97 14.31
C ASP A 156 10.53 -4.62 15.59
N GLY A 157 10.20 -3.48 16.19
CA GLY A 157 10.70 -3.05 17.49
C GLY A 157 12.20 -2.79 17.55
N GLN A 158 12.76 -2.77 18.75
CA GLN A 158 14.18 -2.48 19.02
C GLN A 158 15.11 -3.70 18.85
N GLY A 159 14.55 -4.90 18.69
CA GLY A 159 15.28 -6.17 18.62
C GLY A 159 16.00 -6.41 17.30
N GLY A 160 15.98 -7.66 16.85
CA GLY A 160 16.68 -8.16 15.67
C GLY A 160 16.65 -7.29 14.43
N TYR A 161 17.57 -7.52 13.53
CA TYR A 161 17.71 -6.73 12.28
C TYR A 161 16.69 -7.19 11.23
N LEU A 162 16.77 -8.47 10.84
CA LEU A 162 15.85 -9.07 9.89
C LEU A 162 14.82 -9.95 10.60
N ARG A 163 13.71 -10.22 9.94
CA ARG A 163 12.65 -11.13 10.37
C ARG A 163 13.14 -12.58 10.30
N THR A 164 13.77 -13.05 11.39
CA THR A 164 14.38 -14.39 11.47
C THR A 164 13.37 -15.52 11.62
N ASP A 165 12.11 -15.22 11.93
CA ASP A 165 11.01 -16.18 11.98
C ASP A 165 10.38 -16.44 10.60
N SER A 166 10.74 -15.68 9.58
CA SER A 166 10.37 -15.94 8.19
C SER A 166 10.91 -17.30 7.73
N PRO A 167 10.09 -18.16 7.10
CA PRO A 167 10.57 -19.40 6.51
C PRO A 167 11.65 -19.17 5.43
N TRP A 168 11.58 -18.08 4.69
CA TRP A 168 12.61 -17.68 3.72
C TRP A 168 13.97 -17.50 4.40
N TYR A 169 14.00 -16.74 5.51
CA TYR A 169 15.22 -16.52 6.27
C TYR A 169 15.76 -17.82 6.90
N ARG A 170 14.86 -18.62 7.50
CA ARG A 170 15.27 -19.85 8.21
C ARG A 170 15.90 -20.90 7.31
N ILE A 171 15.44 -20.99 6.07
CA ILE A 171 15.87 -22.05 5.13
C ILE A 171 17.01 -21.53 4.25
N ILE A 172 16.91 -20.32 3.70
CA ILE A 172 17.95 -19.79 2.80
C ILE A 172 19.02 -19.00 3.57
N GLY A 173 18.64 -18.23 4.58
CA GLY A 173 19.50 -17.23 5.21
C GLY A 173 19.18 -15.82 4.74
N PRO A 174 19.92 -14.79 5.21
CA PRO A 174 19.63 -13.40 4.92
C PRO A 174 19.74 -13.01 3.45
N ASP A 175 20.50 -13.73 2.67
CA ASP A 175 20.77 -13.47 1.25
C ASP A 175 19.59 -13.83 0.32
N TYR A 176 18.50 -14.42 0.85
CA TYR A 176 17.29 -14.64 0.05
C TYR A 176 16.76 -13.32 -0.55
N ILE A 177 16.97 -12.18 0.15
CA ILE A 177 16.55 -10.87 -0.31
C ILE A 177 17.29 -10.48 -1.59
N ALA A 178 18.63 -10.59 -1.57
CA ALA A 178 19.45 -10.27 -2.74
C ALA A 178 19.10 -11.19 -3.93
N HIS A 179 18.95 -12.50 -3.70
CA HIS A 179 18.53 -13.45 -4.73
C HIS A 179 17.20 -13.06 -5.38
N ALA A 180 16.20 -12.68 -4.58
CA ALA A 180 14.89 -12.28 -5.10
C ALA A 180 14.99 -11.07 -6.06
N PHE A 181 15.76 -10.04 -5.70
CA PHE A 181 15.99 -8.88 -6.56
C PHE A 181 16.75 -9.23 -7.84
N ILE A 182 17.77 -10.08 -7.76
CA ILE A 182 18.55 -10.53 -8.91
C ILE A 182 17.64 -11.30 -9.87
N PHE A 183 16.83 -12.24 -9.40
CA PHE A 183 15.92 -13.01 -10.24
C PHE A 183 14.86 -12.13 -10.91
N ALA A 184 14.31 -11.15 -10.18
CA ALA A 184 13.34 -10.20 -10.72
C ALA A 184 13.96 -9.35 -11.83
N HIS A 185 15.17 -8.83 -11.63
CA HIS A 185 15.89 -8.04 -12.62
C HIS A 185 16.25 -8.86 -13.88
N GLN A 186 16.65 -10.11 -13.71
CA GLN A 186 16.93 -11.00 -14.84
C GLN A 186 15.68 -11.29 -15.68
N ALA A 187 14.52 -11.40 -15.05
CA ALA A 187 13.25 -11.63 -15.72
C ALA A 187 12.71 -10.38 -16.45
N ASP A 188 12.87 -9.19 -15.85
CA ASP A 188 12.53 -7.91 -16.49
C ASP A 188 13.51 -6.80 -16.03
N PRO A 189 14.55 -6.50 -16.84
CA PRO A 189 15.52 -5.45 -16.52
C PRO A 189 14.97 -4.03 -16.52
N GLU A 190 13.82 -3.80 -17.17
CA GLU A 190 13.19 -2.46 -17.28
C GLU A 190 12.27 -2.14 -16.11
N ALA A 191 11.76 -3.16 -15.41
CA ALA A 191 10.87 -2.95 -14.27
C ALA A 191 11.63 -2.34 -13.08
N LYS A 192 11.00 -1.41 -12.39
CA LYS A 192 11.51 -0.86 -11.14
C LYS A 192 11.32 -1.85 -10.00
N LEU A 193 12.35 -2.10 -9.21
CA LEU A 193 12.35 -3.10 -8.15
C LEU A 193 12.39 -2.44 -6.77
N PHE A 194 11.36 -2.69 -5.97
CA PHE A 194 11.15 -2.06 -4.66
C PHE A 194 11.25 -3.07 -3.52
N TYR A 195 11.82 -2.62 -2.42
CA TYR A 195 11.61 -3.19 -1.11
C TYR A 195 10.40 -2.51 -0.45
N ASN A 196 9.43 -3.24 0.07
CA ASN A 196 8.21 -2.67 0.64
C ASN A 196 8.04 -3.07 2.12
N ASP A 197 7.65 -2.12 2.99
CA ASP A 197 7.47 -2.44 4.41
C ASP A 197 6.49 -1.47 5.12
N TYR A 198 5.81 -1.97 6.16
CA TYR A 198 5.05 -1.15 7.09
C TYR A 198 5.94 -0.54 8.19
N SER A 199 5.43 0.45 8.89
CA SER A 199 6.18 1.21 9.92
C SER A 199 7.54 1.75 9.43
N ALA A 200 7.70 1.89 8.11
CA ALA A 200 8.94 2.34 7.48
C ALA A 200 9.32 3.79 7.81
N VAL A 201 8.45 4.52 8.48
CA VAL A 201 8.70 5.87 9.01
C VAL A 201 9.02 5.89 10.51
N ASP A 202 8.84 4.77 11.21
CA ASP A 202 9.27 4.62 12.59
C ASP A 202 10.81 4.74 12.69
N PRO A 203 11.35 5.55 13.59
CA PRO A 203 12.79 5.78 13.64
C PRO A 203 13.65 4.52 13.77
N ALA A 204 13.20 3.55 14.57
CA ALA A 204 13.93 2.30 14.78
C ALA A 204 13.87 1.40 13.54
N LYS A 205 12.67 1.19 12.97
CA LYS A 205 12.50 0.34 11.79
C LYS A 205 13.07 0.98 10.53
N SER A 206 12.90 2.30 10.34
CA SER A 206 13.48 3.02 9.21
C SER A 206 15.01 2.99 9.20
N GLY A 207 15.64 2.94 10.38
CA GLY A 207 17.09 2.75 10.49
C GLY A 207 17.54 1.38 10.00
N LYS A 208 16.79 0.34 10.32
CA LYS A 208 17.07 -1.03 9.86
C LYS A 208 16.83 -1.18 8.35
N ILE A 209 15.72 -0.64 7.83
CA ILE A 209 15.43 -0.64 6.40
C ILE A 209 16.52 0.09 5.62
N TYR A 210 16.93 1.28 6.09
CA TYR A 210 18.03 2.03 5.49
C TYR A 210 19.32 1.20 5.43
N ARG A 211 19.65 0.52 6.52
CA ARG A 211 20.82 -0.36 6.59
C ARG A 211 20.71 -1.50 5.57
N LEU A 212 19.56 -2.19 5.48
CA LEU A 212 19.32 -3.25 4.50
C LEU A 212 19.54 -2.75 3.07
N LEU A 213 18.89 -1.64 2.72
CA LEU A 213 18.97 -1.08 1.38
C LEU A 213 20.41 -0.67 1.04
N LYS A 214 21.12 -0.05 1.97
CA LYS A 214 22.52 0.32 1.80
C LYS A 214 23.40 -0.92 1.55
N GLU A 215 23.26 -1.98 2.37
CA GLU A 215 24.01 -3.23 2.21
C GLU A 215 23.72 -3.92 0.86
N LEU A 216 22.47 -3.89 0.38
CA LEU A 216 22.12 -4.44 -0.93
C LEU A 216 22.74 -3.62 -2.08
N LEU A 217 22.68 -2.31 -2.01
CA LEU A 217 23.28 -1.41 -3.01
C LEU A 217 24.80 -1.55 -3.06
N GLU A 218 25.49 -1.66 -1.92
CA GLU A 218 26.94 -1.88 -1.84
C GLU A 218 27.35 -3.23 -2.45
N GLN A 219 26.46 -4.22 -2.48
CA GLN A 219 26.64 -5.52 -3.15
C GLN A 219 26.29 -5.48 -4.65
N GLY A 220 25.84 -4.34 -5.17
CA GLY A 220 25.40 -4.22 -6.56
C GLY A 220 24.06 -4.90 -6.87
N VAL A 221 23.25 -5.15 -5.85
CA VAL A 221 21.89 -5.70 -6.01
C VAL A 221 20.99 -4.63 -6.65
N PRO A 222 20.18 -4.96 -7.66
CA PRO A 222 19.38 -4.00 -8.42
C PRO A 222 18.13 -3.56 -7.65
N VAL A 223 18.31 -2.73 -6.63
CA VAL A 223 17.23 -2.08 -5.87
C VAL A 223 17.03 -0.67 -6.43
N HIS A 224 15.83 -0.33 -6.87
CA HIS A 224 15.49 0.96 -7.45
C HIS A 224 14.73 1.87 -6.49
N GLY A 225 14.03 1.29 -5.51
CA GLY A 225 13.23 2.10 -4.61
C GLY A 225 12.79 1.39 -3.34
N VAL A 226 12.13 2.16 -2.48
CA VAL A 226 11.50 1.69 -1.26
C VAL A 226 10.03 2.08 -1.22
N GLY A 227 9.18 1.10 -0.90
CA GLY A 227 7.77 1.31 -0.60
C GLY A 227 7.56 1.56 0.90
N ILE A 228 6.93 2.67 1.20
CA ILE A 228 6.39 2.98 2.52
C ILE A 228 4.91 2.62 2.47
N GLN A 229 4.49 1.54 3.12
CA GLN A 229 3.09 1.08 3.03
C GLN A 229 2.09 2.21 3.37
N GLY A 230 2.28 2.91 4.47
CA GLY A 230 1.42 4.05 4.79
C GLY A 230 0.12 3.67 5.49
N HIS A 231 0.06 2.52 6.17
CA HIS A 231 -1.03 2.14 7.05
C HIS A 231 -0.97 2.92 8.36
N TRP A 232 -1.55 4.11 8.34
CA TRP A 232 -1.44 5.07 9.42
C TRP A 232 -2.77 5.30 10.14
N ASP A 233 -2.75 6.21 11.10
CA ASP A 233 -3.94 6.66 11.79
C ASP A 233 -3.94 8.19 11.98
N ILE A 234 -5.02 8.70 12.54
CA ILE A 234 -5.21 10.15 12.74
C ILE A 234 -4.20 10.79 13.71
N ASP A 235 -3.44 10.01 14.47
CA ASP A 235 -2.46 10.51 15.44
C ASP A 235 -1.01 10.23 15.02
N TYR A 236 -0.77 9.20 14.22
CA TYR A 236 0.58 8.73 13.89
C TYR A 236 0.70 8.29 12.41
N PRO A 237 1.85 8.52 11.78
CA PRO A 237 3.04 9.29 12.20
C PRO A 237 2.87 10.80 12.00
N SER A 238 3.75 11.64 12.57
CA SER A 238 3.78 13.07 12.23
C SER A 238 4.26 13.31 10.78
N ALA A 239 3.79 14.36 10.13
CA ALA A 239 4.25 14.78 8.80
C ALA A 239 5.78 14.91 8.76
N ARG A 240 6.39 15.43 9.84
CA ARG A 240 7.86 15.53 9.99
C ARG A 240 8.55 14.16 9.98
N GLN A 241 7.97 13.13 10.61
CA GLN A 241 8.53 11.77 10.61
C GLN A 241 8.48 11.17 9.20
N VAL A 242 7.37 11.36 8.48
CA VAL A 242 7.21 10.90 7.10
C VAL A 242 8.25 11.57 6.19
N GLU A 243 8.37 12.89 6.26
CA GLU A 243 9.37 13.64 5.45
C GLU A 243 10.81 13.21 5.78
N ALA A 244 11.12 12.99 7.05
CA ALA A 244 12.44 12.52 7.47
C ALA A 244 12.77 11.12 6.91
N ALA A 245 11.78 10.21 6.86
CA ALA A 245 11.95 8.88 6.29
C ALA A 245 12.15 8.95 4.76
N ILE A 246 11.34 9.76 4.05
CA ILE A 246 11.48 9.98 2.60
C ILE A 246 12.91 10.48 2.29
N LYS A 247 13.37 11.54 2.97
CA LYS A 247 14.73 12.10 2.77
C LYS A 247 15.82 11.09 3.11
N LYS A 248 15.62 10.27 4.15
CA LYS A 248 16.56 9.21 4.53
C LYS A 248 16.74 8.20 3.41
N TYR A 249 15.66 7.67 2.82
CA TYR A 249 15.75 6.70 1.74
C TYR A 249 16.26 7.32 0.45
N ALA A 250 15.82 8.53 0.12
CA ALA A 250 16.32 9.29 -1.02
C ALA A 250 17.82 9.56 -0.96
N SER A 251 18.41 9.67 0.24
CA SER A 251 19.87 9.83 0.40
C SER A 251 20.70 8.64 -0.08
N LEU A 252 20.06 7.48 -0.35
CA LEU A 252 20.67 6.32 -1.00
C LEU A 252 20.55 6.35 -2.53
N GLY A 253 19.95 7.40 -3.12
CA GLY A 253 19.64 7.47 -4.54
C GLY A 253 18.41 6.67 -4.96
N LEU A 254 17.57 6.26 -4.00
CA LEU A 254 16.39 5.45 -4.24
C LEU A 254 15.12 6.29 -4.45
N GLU A 255 14.25 5.82 -5.32
CA GLU A 255 12.87 6.31 -5.40
C GLU A 255 12.09 5.90 -4.14
N VAL A 256 11.10 6.71 -3.78
CA VAL A 256 10.19 6.42 -2.67
C VAL A 256 8.77 6.38 -3.20
N GLN A 257 8.02 5.34 -2.86
CA GLN A 257 6.59 5.30 -3.13
C GLN A 257 5.80 5.09 -1.83
N ILE A 258 4.65 5.76 -1.72
CA ILE A 258 3.67 5.45 -0.69
C ILE A 258 2.74 4.41 -1.30
N THR A 259 2.84 3.18 -0.82
CA THR A 259 2.36 2.02 -1.58
C THR A 259 1.00 1.49 -1.16
N GLU A 260 0.55 1.81 0.07
CA GLU A 260 -0.63 1.20 0.69
C GLU A 260 -1.34 2.19 1.62
N LEU A 261 -1.51 3.44 1.18
CA LEU A 261 -2.00 4.52 2.04
C LEU A 261 -3.45 4.29 2.48
N ASP A 262 -3.62 4.21 3.78
CA ASP A 262 -4.90 4.33 4.46
C ASP A 262 -4.72 5.03 5.82
N ILE A 263 -5.69 5.85 6.23
CA ILE A 263 -5.62 6.58 7.51
C ILE A 263 -6.82 6.22 8.37
N SER A 264 -6.61 5.28 9.31
CA SER A 264 -7.63 4.87 10.26
C SER A 264 -8.12 6.04 11.12
N VAL A 265 -9.44 6.12 11.35
CA VAL A 265 -10.01 7.05 12.34
C VAL A 265 -9.74 6.62 13.77
N TYR A 266 -9.14 5.45 13.97
CA TYR A 266 -8.77 4.93 15.29
C TYR A 266 -7.26 4.98 15.47
N PRO A 267 -6.75 5.71 16.49
CA PRO A 267 -5.38 5.53 16.94
C PRO A 267 -5.09 4.06 17.22
N TRP A 268 -3.87 3.61 16.97
CA TRP A 268 -3.48 2.19 17.05
C TRP A 268 -3.89 1.48 18.34
N GLN A 269 -3.89 2.20 19.47
CA GLN A 269 -4.26 1.65 20.78
C GLN A 269 -5.78 1.61 21.03
N ASP A 270 -6.58 2.28 20.20
CA ASP A 270 -8.04 2.34 20.39
C ASP A 270 -8.69 1.01 19.95
N ARG A 271 -9.35 0.33 20.90
CA ARG A 271 -10.05 -0.94 20.65
C ARG A 271 -11.58 -0.77 20.64
N ARG A 272 -12.08 0.43 20.77
CA ARG A 272 -13.52 0.72 20.74
C ARG A 272 -14.12 0.41 19.38
N ARG A 273 -15.41 0.13 19.36
CA ARG A 273 -16.23 0.01 18.16
C ARG A 273 -17.24 1.15 18.19
N LEU A 274 -17.09 2.12 17.32
CA LEU A 274 -18.05 3.21 17.18
C LEU A 274 -19.28 2.69 16.44
N GLN A 275 -20.46 3.17 16.88
CA GLN A 275 -21.76 2.77 16.30
C GLN A 275 -22.17 3.64 15.11
N SER A 276 -21.52 4.79 14.93
CA SER A 276 -21.76 5.74 13.84
C SER A 276 -20.45 6.40 13.40
N LYS A 277 -20.50 7.04 12.24
CA LYS A 277 -19.39 7.84 11.72
C LYS A 277 -18.93 8.89 12.73
N PRO A 278 -17.65 8.93 13.09
CA PRO A 278 -17.13 9.88 14.06
C PRO A 278 -16.69 11.19 13.39
N GLU A 279 -17.61 12.13 13.19
CA GLU A 279 -17.38 13.36 12.41
C GLU A 279 -16.11 14.12 12.84
N ASN A 280 -15.90 14.30 14.13
CA ASN A 280 -14.69 14.96 14.64
C ASN A 280 -13.38 14.22 14.32
N ARG A 281 -13.41 12.89 14.16
CA ARG A 281 -12.25 12.10 13.74
C ARG A 281 -12.08 12.12 12.23
N LEU A 282 -13.17 12.20 11.47
CA LEU A 282 -13.14 12.37 10.03
C LEU A 282 -12.58 13.74 9.63
N GLU A 283 -12.90 14.80 10.38
CA GLU A 283 -12.28 16.12 10.20
C GLU A 283 -10.76 16.07 10.46
N LYS A 284 -10.38 15.42 11.56
CA LYS A 284 -8.96 15.20 11.87
C LYS A 284 -8.24 14.35 10.81
N GLN A 285 -8.90 13.32 10.30
CA GLN A 285 -8.40 12.49 9.18
C GLN A 285 -8.18 13.34 7.93
N ALA A 286 -9.15 14.20 7.59
CA ALA A 286 -9.06 15.08 6.43
C ALA A 286 -7.85 16.02 6.52
N GLU A 287 -7.63 16.62 7.69
CA GLU A 287 -6.46 17.47 7.93
C GLU A 287 -5.15 16.67 7.84
N ARG A 288 -5.19 15.42 8.32
CA ARG A 288 -4.06 14.51 8.25
C ARG A 288 -3.67 14.18 6.81
N TYR A 289 -4.66 13.89 5.96
CA TYR A 289 -4.46 13.70 4.53
C TYR A 289 -3.82 14.94 3.88
N ARG A 290 -4.32 16.15 4.19
CA ARG A 290 -3.75 17.41 3.69
C ARG A 290 -2.28 17.55 4.04
N GLU A 291 -1.91 17.38 5.32
CA GLU A 291 -0.53 17.49 5.80
C GLU A 291 0.41 16.50 5.09
N LEU A 292 -0.02 15.26 4.91
CA LEU A 292 0.78 14.22 4.30
C LEU A 292 0.96 14.46 2.79
N PHE A 293 -0.11 14.80 2.09
CA PHE A 293 -0.02 15.11 0.66
C PHE A 293 0.82 16.37 0.38
N GLU A 294 0.82 17.33 1.30
CA GLU A 294 1.75 18.46 1.25
C GLU A 294 3.22 18.02 1.36
N VAL A 295 3.52 17.07 2.26
CA VAL A 295 4.85 16.43 2.34
C VAL A 295 5.20 15.72 1.03
N PHE A 296 4.28 14.94 0.47
CA PHE A 296 4.53 14.20 -0.77
C PHE A 296 4.83 15.15 -1.94
N ARG A 297 4.02 16.21 -2.12
CA ARG A 297 4.25 17.23 -3.16
C ARG A 297 5.59 17.94 -3.02
N ARG A 298 5.98 18.30 -1.80
CA ARG A 298 7.30 18.96 -1.55
C ARG A 298 8.48 18.06 -1.88
N ASN A 299 8.28 16.75 -1.92
CA ASN A 299 9.32 15.75 -2.20
C ASN A 299 9.08 15.04 -3.54
N LYS A 300 8.39 15.66 -4.49
CA LYS A 300 8.01 15.06 -5.79
C LYS A 300 9.18 14.58 -6.64
N ASP A 301 10.36 15.10 -6.44
CA ASP A 301 11.57 14.68 -7.17
C ASP A 301 12.02 13.26 -6.79
N VAL A 302 11.55 12.74 -5.66
CA VAL A 302 11.90 11.43 -5.14
C VAL A 302 10.66 10.57 -4.81
N VAL A 303 9.50 11.19 -4.55
CA VAL A 303 8.22 10.49 -4.38
C VAL A 303 7.61 10.24 -5.76
N THR A 304 7.68 8.99 -6.21
CA THR A 304 7.32 8.60 -7.59
C THR A 304 5.99 7.85 -7.68
N GLY A 305 5.18 7.84 -6.63
CA GLY A 305 3.85 7.25 -6.62
C GLY A 305 3.19 7.28 -5.25
N VAL A 306 1.86 7.44 -5.24
CA VAL A 306 1.02 7.33 -4.05
C VAL A 306 -0.16 6.42 -4.36
N THR A 307 -0.27 5.29 -3.68
CA THR A 307 -1.33 4.29 -3.87
C THR A 307 -2.15 4.17 -2.59
N PHE A 308 -3.45 4.38 -2.69
CA PHE A 308 -4.41 4.11 -1.63
C PHE A 308 -4.65 2.59 -1.49
N TRP A 309 -4.72 2.08 -0.25
CA TRP A 309 -4.97 0.64 -0.05
C TRP A 309 -6.45 0.30 -0.05
N GLY A 310 -7.07 0.58 -1.18
CA GLY A 310 -8.48 0.38 -1.49
C GLY A 310 -9.02 1.51 -2.34
N VAL A 311 -10.31 1.46 -2.67
CA VAL A 311 -10.99 2.43 -3.52
C VAL A 311 -11.93 3.32 -2.73
N ALA A 312 -12.80 2.72 -1.88
CA ALA A 312 -13.80 3.42 -1.06
C ALA A 312 -14.04 2.68 0.26
N ASP A 313 -14.65 3.37 1.23
CA ASP A 313 -14.85 2.89 2.60
C ASP A 313 -15.90 1.78 2.75
N ASP A 314 -16.68 1.46 1.70
CA ASP A 314 -17.59 0.31 1.70
C ASP A 314 -16.84 -1.03 1.77
N ARG A 315 -15.58 -1.02 1.35
CA ARG A 315 -14.73 -2.20 1.36
C ARG A 315 -13.28 -1.85 1.74
N THR A 316 -12.94 -2.08 3.00
CA THR A 316 -11.58 -1.90 3.52
C THR A 316 -11.17 -3.07 4.43
N TRP A 317 -9.90 -3.48 4.36
CA TRP A 317 -9.34 -4.48 5.26
C TRP A 317 -9.33 -4.01 6.72
N LYS A 318 -9.32 -2.70 6.95
CA LYS A 318 -9.37 -2.07 8.28
C LYS A 318 -10.63 -2.41 9.07
N ASP A 319 -11.70 -2.82 8.42
CA ASP A 319 -12.90 -3.32 9.09
C ASP A 319 -12.66 -4.60 9.91
N ASN A 320 -11.51 -5.27 9.65
CA ASN A 320 -11.14 -6.51 10.34
C ASN A 320 -9.77 -6.45 11.01
N PHE A 321 -9.04 -5.36 10.92
CA PHE A 321 -7.71 -5.20 11.50
C PHE A 321 -7.49 -3.78 12.05
N PRO A 322 -6.92 -3.64 13.24
CA PRO A 322 -6.49 -4.67 14.19
C PRO A 322 -7.64 -5.20 15.07
N VAL A 323 -8.87 -4.76 14.85
CA VAL A 323 -10.08 -5.21 15.58
C VAL A 323 -11.07 -5.81 14.60
N ARG A 324 -11.24 -7.14 14.64
CA ARG A 324 -12.13 -7.85 13.72
C ARG A 324 -13.59 -7.38 13.83
N GLY A 325 -14.22 -7.07 12.69
CA GLY A 325 -15.62 -6.63 12.60
C GLY A 325 -15.85 -5.22 13.18
N ARG A 326 -14.82 -4.37 13.21
CA ARG A 326 -14.92 -2.96 13.56
C ARG A 326 -14.92 -2.12 12.30
N LYS A 327 -16.01 -1.42 12.01
CA LYS A 327 -16.07 -0.49 10.88
C LYS A 327 -15.02 0.61 11.04
N ASP A 328 -14.28 0.85 9.97
CA ASP A 328 -13.34 1.97 9.83
C ASP A 328 -13.67 2.74 8.53
N TRP A 329 -13.17 3.95 8.41
CA TRP A 329 -13.39 4.83 7.26
C TRP A 329 -12.05 5.43 6.80
N PRO A 330 -11.10 4.60 6.33
CA PRO A 330 -9.72 5.04 6.17
C PRO A 330 -9.42 5.75 4.84
N LEU A 331 -10.32 5.68 3.85
CA LEU A 331 -10.08 6.17 2.50
C LEU A 331 -10.67 7.56 2.25
N VAL A 332 -10.49 8.09 1.04
CA VAL A 332 -10.94 9.44 0.66
C VAL A 332 -12.34 9.46 0.02
N PHE A 333 -12.89 8.28 -0.31
CA PHE A 333 -14.27 8.11 -0.75
C PHE A 333 -15.05 7.32 0.30
N ASP A 334 -16.33 7.73 0.52
CA ASP A 334 -17.22 7.09 1.48
C ASP A 334 -17.83 5.78 0.93
N GLU A 335 -18.71 5.16 1.72
CA GLU A 335 -19.36 3.91 1.35
C GLU A 335 -20.33 4.03 0.16
N GLU A 336 -20.77 5.24 -0.16
CA GLU A 336 -21.59 5.57 -1.33
C GLU A 336 -20.77 6.12 -2.50
N HIS A 337 -19.43 5.95 -2.44
CA HIS A 337 -18.46 6.38 -3.44
C HIS A 337 -18.38 7.91 -3.65
N ARG A 338 -18.82 8.70 -2.66
CA ARG A 338 -18.77 10.16 -2.69
C ARG A 338 -17.47 10.66 -2.07
N PRO A 339 -16.92 11.78 -2.57
CA PRO A 339 -15.75 12.42 -1.98
C PRO A 339 -16.01 12.83 -0.52
N LYS A 340 -15.11 12.42 0.39
CA LYS A 340 -15.09 12.85 1.80
C LYS A 340 -14.38 14.19 1.94
N ALA A 341 -14.45 14.81 3.13
CA ALA A 341 -13.65 16.00 3.45
C ALA A 341 -12.15 15.78 3.19
N ALA A 342 -11.65 14.55 3.40
CA ALA A 342 -10.28 14.16 3.09
C ALA A 342 -9.93 14.31 1.61
N PHE A 343 -10.85 13.97 0.69
CA PHE A 343 -10.68 14.16 -0.74
C PHE A 343 -10.48 15.65 -1.07
N TRP A 344 -11.36 16.51 -0.58
CA TRP A 344 -11.31 17.95 -0.86
C TRP A 344 -10.03 18.59 -0.31
N LYS A 345 -9.59 18.15 0.87
CA LYS A 345 -8.34 18.62 1.49
C LYS A 345 -7.07 18.28 0.71
N ILE A 346 -7.10 17.24 -0.14
CA ILE A 346 -5.94 16.89 -0.97
C ILE A 346 -6.03 17.43 -2.39
N VAL A 347 -7.17 17.93 -2.85
CA VAL A 347 -7.31 18.53 -4.19
C VAL A 347 -7.31 20.06 -4.18
N ASP A 348 -7.66 20.69 -3.06
CA ASP A 348 -7.67 22.13 -2.88
C ASP A 348 -6.32 22.62 -2.31
N PHE A 349 -5.32 22.90 -3.19
CA PHE A 349 -4.00 23.40 -2.79
C PHE A 349 -3.35 24.37 -3.78
#